data_c1e7e472b551c988338423d02a4965eb
#
_entry.id   c1e7e472b551c988338423d02a4965eb
#
_cell.length_a   1.000
_cell.length_b   1.000
_cell.length_c   1.000
_cell.angle_alpha   90.00
_cell.angle_beta   90.00
_cell.angle_gamma   90.00
#
_symmetry.space_group_name_H-M   'P 1'
#
loop_
_entity.id
_entity.type
_entity.pdbx_description
1 polymer ?
#
loop_
_entity_poly.entity_id
_entity_poly.type
_entity_poly.pdbx_seq_one_letter_code
_entity_poly.pdbx_strand_id
1 'polypeptide(L)'
;MKKLFKKTALLALIAALGVASLPLVNAFAAGSNDPSTPPHGEMTDERLEQIWAKQLHLYDKLGKTDDFIGKAQQLIDRAGQHGMDVSAVQAALDAFADAAEDAKPIYESGQAIIDSHAGFDANGKVTDSEQAKETVRALGETMKAIKEAMNGTGKALRDAIHAFRQANPRPEKTPTP
;
A
#
# COMPACT_ATOMS: atom_id res chain seq x y z
N MET A 1 -32.21 5.63 3.30
CA MET A 1 -32.08 4.77 4.49
C MET A 1 -30.73 5.08 5.12
N LYS A 2 -30.73 5.57 6.36
CA LYS A 2 -29.52 6.04 7.05
C LYS A 2 -28.73 4.82 7.55
N LYS A 3 -27.52 4.57 7.02
CA LYS A 3 -26.60 3.57 7.59
C LYS A 3 -25.94 4.16 8.83
N LEU A 4 -26.35 3.68 9.98
CA LEU A 4 -25.66 3.93 11.26
C LEU A 4 -24.33 3.14 11.26
N PHE A 5 -23.23 3.83 11.06
CA PHE A 5 -21.91 3.27 11.32
C PHE A 5 -21.56 3.48 12.81
N LYS A 6 -21.34 2.37 13.48
CA LYS A 6 -20.97 2.31 14.90
C LYS A 6 -19.44 2.39 15.01
N LYS A 7 -19.02 3.18 15.93
CA LYS A 7 -17.67 3.74 16.19
C LYS A 7 -16.88 2.98 17.25
N THR A 8 -15.59 2.68 17.08
CA THR A 8 -14.56 2.48 18.15
C THR A 8 -13.12 2.15 17.68
N ALA A 9 -12.15 2.89 18.03
CA ALA A 9 -10.75 2.77 18.53
C ALA A 9 -9.46 2.81 17.69
N LEU A 10 -8.61 3.82 17.87
CA LEU A 10 -7.40 4.16 17.10
C LEU A 10 -6.08 4.30 17.87
N LEU A 11 -5.23 3.33 18.01
CA LEU A 11 -3.86 3.66 18.52
C LEU A 11 -2.68 2.74 18.07
N ALA A 12 -2.84 1.81 17.16
CA ALA A 12 -1.75 0.87 16.85
C ALA A 12 -1.34 0.72 15.37
N LEU A 13 -1.80 1.59 14.45
CA LEU A 13 -1.80 1.19 13.03
C LEU A 13 -0.89 1.99 12.09
N ILE A 14 0.20 2.59 12.57
CA ILE A 14 1.03 3.46 11.71
C ILE A 14 2.18 2.72 11.00
N ALA A 15 2.43 1.48 11.34
CA ALA A 15 3.57 0.75 10.79
C ALA A 15 3.34 0.13 9.39
N ALA A 16 2.10 0.12 8.89
CA ALA A 16 1.77 -0.70 7.70
C ALA A 16 1.63 0.05 6.37
N LEU A 17 1.49 1.38 6.36
CA LEU A 17 1.33 2.13 5.11
C LEU A 17 2.61 2.83 4.65
N GLY A 18 3.66 2.06 4.47
CA GLY A 18 4.82 2.48 3.68
C GLY A 18 4.56 2.55 2.17
N VAL A 19 3.31 2.65 1.73
CA VAL A 19 2.94 2.68 0.29
C VAL A 19 3.21 4.05 -0.36
N ALA A 20 3.49 5.10 0.43
CA ALA A 20 3.61 6.47 -0.10
C ALA A 20 5.00 6.84 -0.61
N SER A 21 5.95 5.93 -0.65
CA SER A 21 7.27 6.21 -1.21
C SER A 21 7.78 4.96 -1.92
N LEU A 22 7.06 4.54 -2.95
CA LEU A 22 7.65 3.61 -3.90
C LEU A 22 8.48 4.45 -4.88
N PRO A 23 9.81 4.37 -4.85
CA PRO A 23 10.64 4.87 -5.94
C PRO A 23 10.54 3.88 -7.10
N LEU A 24 9.31 3.62 -7.60
CA LEU A 24 9.09 2.77 -8.78
C LEU A 24 9.46 3.49 -10.06
N VAL A 25 9.60 4.82 -10.01
CA VAL A 25 9.89 5.60 -11.23
C VAL A 25 11.38 5.80 -11.47
N ASN A 26 12.25 5.65 -10.46
CA ASN A 26 13.68 5.90 -10.60
C ASN A 26 14.55 4.64 -10.81
N ALA A 27 13.96 3.45 -10.79
CA ALA A 27 14.72 2.24 -11.10
C ALA A 27 15.08 2.11 -12.59
N PHE A 28 14.45 2.93 -13.45
CA PHE A 28 14.71 2.95 -14.89
C PHE A 28 15.58 4.13 -15.38
N ALA A 29 15.97 5.08 -14.50
CA ALA A 29 16.63 6.31 -14.92
C ALA A 29 17.93 6.66 -14.18
N ALA A 30 18.46 5.80 -13.31
CA ALA A 30 19.77 6.05 -12.68
C ALA A 30 20.86 5.32 -13.47
N GLY A 31 21.38 5.96 -14.48
CA GLY A 31 22.61 5.56 -15.14
C GLY A 31 23.78 5.70 -14.18
N SER A 32 24.20 4.63 -13.53
CA SER A 32 25.49 4.54 -12.89
C SER A 32 26.52 4.19 -13.97
N ASN A 33 27.49 5.09 -14.20
CA ASN A 33 28.67 4.84 -15.04
C ASN A 33 29.68 3.94 -14.30
N ASP A 34 29.23 2.79 -13.78
CA ASP A 34 30.12 1.75 -13.26
C ASP A 34 30.45 0.79 -14.40
N PRO A 35 31.73 0.61 -14.79
CA PRO A 35 32.12 -0.26 -15.90
C PRO A 35 31.85 -1.75 -15.63
N SER A 36 31.40 -2.13 -14.43
CA SER A 36 30.95 -3.49 -14.09
C SER A 36 29.43 -3.69 -14.22
N THR A 37 28.67 -2.64 -14.60
CA THR A 37 27.23 -2.74 -14.82
C THR A 37 26.98 -3.22 -16.24
N PRO A 38 26.22 -4.30 -16.48
CA PRO A 38 25.87 -4.74 -17.83
C PRO A 38 25.12 -3.64 -18.57
N PRO A 39 25.28 -3.53 -19.89
CA PRO A 39 24.69 -2.47 -20.68
C PRO A 39 23.17 -2.43 -20.51
N HIS A 40 22.61 -1.21 -20.42
CA HIS A 40 21.17 -0.95 -20.32
C HIS A 40 20.39 -1.72 -21.39
N GLY A 41 19.69 -2.79 -21.01
CA GLY A 41 18.85 -3.53 -21.96
C GLY A 41 18.26 -4.82 -21.44
N GLU A 42 18.99 -5.66 -20.74
CA GLU A 42 18.47 -6.96 -20.33
C GLU A 42 18.31 -7.04 -18.81
N MET A 43 17.07 -7.24 -18.37
CA MET A 43 16.80 -7.64 -16.98
C MET A 43 17.25 -9.08 -16.79
N THR A 44 18.19 -9.31 -15.87
CA THR A 44 18.60 -10.68 -15.52
C THR A 44 17.47 -11.42 -14.80
N ASP A 45 17.50 -12.75 -14.83
CA ASP A 45 16.50 -13.59 -14.16
C ASP A 45 16.43 -13.30 -12.66
N GLU A 46 17.58 -13.10 -12.00
CA GLU A 46 17.60 -12.73 -10.56
C GLU A 46 16.91 -11.39 -10.31
N ARG A 47 17.04 -10.45 -11.26
CA ARG A 47 16.37 -9.15 -11.13
C ARG A 47 14.86 -9.29 -11.30
N LEU A 48 14.41 -10.10 -12.23
CA LEU A 48 12.98 -10.41 -12.43
C LEU A 48 12.39 -11.09 -11.19
N GLU A 49 13.08 -12.08 -10.62
CA GLU A 49 12.68 -12.75 -9.38
C GLU A 49 12.54 -11.79 -8.21
N GLN A 50 13.49 -10.87 -8.04
CA GLN A 50 13.44 -9.84 -6.99
C GLN A 50 12.27 -8.88 -7.17
N ILE A 51 12.00 -8.44 -8.41
CA ILE A 51 10.87 -7.54 -8.72
C ILE A 51 9.56 -8.28 -8.47
N TRP A 52 9.45 -9.53 -8.94
CA TRP A 52 8.27 -10.38 -8.74
C TRP A 52 7.96 -10.55 -7.25
N ALA A 53 8.91 -11.00 -6.45
CA ALA A 53 8.75 -11.17 -5.01
C ALA A 53 8.31 -9.87 -4.31
N LYS A 54 8.88 -8.72 -4.71
CA LYS A 54 8.50 -7.42 -4.19
C LYS A 54 7.08 -7.02 -4.57
N GLN A 55 6.69 -7.28 -5.82
CA GLN A 55 5.34 -7.00 -6.30
C GLN A 55 4.31 -7.85 -5.57
N LEU A 56 4.54 -9.15 -5.41
CA LEU A 56 3.67 -10.05 -4.64
C LEU A 56 3.48 -9.58 -3.20
N HIS A 57 4.57 -9.19 -2.53
CA HIS A 57 4.50 -8.68 -1.16
C HIS A 57 3.68 -7.38 -1.06
N LEU A 58 3.82 -6.47 -2.02
CA LEU A 58 3.03 -5.24 -2.06
C LEU A 58 1.56 -5.53 -2.38
N TYR A 59 1.30 -6.46 -3.28
CA TYR A 59 -0.05 -6.86 -3.66
C TYR A 59 -0.81 -7.52 -2.49
N ASP A 60 -0.15 -8.41 -1.74
CA ASP A 60 -0.71 -8.98 -0.49
C ASP A 60 -1.10 -7.88 0.53
N LYS A 61 -0.30 -6.82 0.62
CA LYS A 61 -0.64 -5.67 1.48
C LYS A 61 -1.87 -4.92 0.99
N LEU A 62 -2.02 -4.77 -0.34
CA LEU A 62 -3.21 -4.13 -0.91
C LEU A 62 -4.47 -4.95 -0.62
N GLY A 63 -4.40 -6.28 -0.65
CA GLY A 63 -5.51 -7.17 -0.29
C GLY A 63 -5.99 -7.05 1.16
N LYS A 64 -5.21 -6.40 2.03
CA LYS A 64 -5.56 -6.15 3.44
C LYS A 64 -6.16 -4.76 3.69
N THR A 65 -6.52 -4.04 2.63
CA THR A 65 -7.02 -2.66 2.72
C THR A 65 -8.32 -2.57 3.50
N ASP A 66 -9.27 -3.49 3.29
CA ASP A 66 -10.54 -3.51 4.01
C ASP A 66 -10.35 -3.75 5.51
N ASP A 67 -9.48 -4.68 5.88
CA ASP A 67 -9.09 -4.90 7.29
C ASP A 67 -8.46 -3.66 7.91
N PHE A 68 -7.65 -2.93 7.13
CA PHE A 68 -7.06 -1.68 7.56
C PHE A 68 -8.12 -0.62 7.80
N ILE A 69 -9.05 -0.41 6.87
CA ILE A 69 -10.16 0.54 6.99
C ILE A 69 -10.99 0.22 8.23
N GLY A 70 -11.37 -1.05 8.43
CA GLY A 70 -12.13 -1.49 9.60
C GLY A 70 -11.41 -1.21 10.92
N LYS A 71 -10.11 -1.51 11.00
CA LYS A 71 -9.28 -1.21 12.17
C LYS A 71 -9.10 0.30 12.38
N ALA A 72 -8.92 1.08 11.32
CA ALA A 72 -8.82 2.54 11.41
C ALA A 72 -10.14 3.15 11.91
N GLN A 73 -11.29 2.74 11.37
CA GLN A 73 -12.59 3.17 11.86
C GLN A 73 -12.75 2.87 13.35
N GLN A 74 -12.43 1.64 13.73
CA GLN A 74 -12.40 1.25 15.12
C GLN A 74 -11.51 2.17 15.96
N LEU A 75 -10.52 2.82 15.58
CA LEU A 75 -9.66 3.70 16.37
C LEU A 75 -10.20 5.14 16.40
N ILE A 76 -10.73 5.66 15.33
CA ILE A 76 -11.39 6.96 15.24
C ILE A 76 -12.52 7.05 16.26
N ASP A 77 -13.30 6.03 16.32
CA ASP A 77 -14.48 5.99 17.17
C ASP A 77 -14.17 5.95 18.66
N ARG A 78 -13.14 5.20 19.09
CA ARG A 78 -12.70 5.22 20.49
C ARG A 78 -12.19 6.63 20.84
N ALA A 79 -11.44 7.26 19.95
CA ALA A 79 -11.00 8.63 20.17
C ALA A 79 -12.19 9.59 20.31
N GLY A 80 -13.21 9.46 19.45
CA GLY A 80 -14.45 10.24 19.57
C GLY A 80 -15.23 10.00 20.86
N GLN A 81 -15.27 8.75 21.36
CA GLN A 81 -15.87 8.42 22.66
C GLN A 81 -15.13 9.05 23.84
N HIS A 82 -13.84 9.33 23.68
CA HIS A 82 -13.05 10.07 24.67
C HIS A 82 -13.12 11.60 24.48
N GLY A 83 -14.04 12.08 23.62
CA GLY A 83 -14.28 13.50 23.40
C GLY A 83 -13.24 14.21 22.52
N MET A 84 -12.39 13.44 21.81
CA MET A 84 -11.41 14.02 20.90
C MET A 84 -12.10 14.41 19.57
N ASP A 85 -11.68 15.52 18.95
CA ASP A 85 -12.14 15.88 17.63
C ASP A 85 -11.47 14.98 16.57
N VAL A 86 -12.24 14.11 15.97
CA VAL A 86 -11.81 13.13 14.97
C VAL A 86 -12.28 13.47 13.56
N SER A 87 -12.92 14.62 13.36
CA SER A 87 -13.60 14.98 12.10
C SER A 87 -12.67 14.93 10.89
N ALA A 88 -11.48 15.49 11.01
CA ALA A 88 -10.50 15.51 9.92
C ALA A 88 -9.96 14.11 9.59
N VAL A 89 -9.74 13.27 10.59
CA VAL A 89 -9.27 11.88 10.37
C VAL A 89 -10.38 11.03 9.78
N GLN A 90 -11.63 11.22 10.24
CA GLN A 90 -12.80 10.52 9.69
C GLN A 90 -12.98 10.86 8.20
N ALA A 91 -12.99 12.15 7.85
CA ALA A 91 -13.13 12.58 6.46
C ALA A 91 -12.00 12.01 5.56
N ALA A 92 -10.78 11.95 6.06
CA ALA A 92 -9.66 11.38 5.32
C ALA A 92 -9.76 9.85 5.20
N LEU A 93 -10.32 9.15 6.19
CA LEU A 93 -10.58 7.72 6.12
C LEU A 93 -11.71 7.40 5.13
N ASP A 94 -12.77 8.20 5.15
CA ASP A 94 -13.90 8.03 4.23
C ASP A 94 -13.43 8.19 2.77
N ALA A 95 -12.66 9.25 2.47
CA ALA A 95 -12.08 9.46 1.14
C ALA A 95 -11.11 8.33 0.73
N PHE A 96 -10.37 7.76 1.69
CA PHE A 96 -9.50 6.61 1.43
C PHE A 96 -10.31 5.34 1.14
N ALA A 97 -11.40 5.12 1.86
CA ALA A 97 -12.29 3.97 1.66
C ALA A 97 -13.00 4.03 0.31
N ASP A 98 -13.49 5.20 -0.09
CA ASP A 98 -14.12 5.41 -1.39
C ASP A 98 -13.12 5.12 -2.53
N ALA A 99 -11.91 5.65 -2.44
CA ALA A 99 -10.87 5.40 -3.43
C ALA A 99 -10.41 3.93 -3.47
N ALA A 100 -10.45 3.23 -2.33
CA ALA A 100 -10.14 1.81 -2.28
C ALA A 100 -11.21 0.96 -2.97
N GLU A 101 -12.49 1.34 -2.84
CA GLU A 101 -13.59 0.69 -3.54
C GLU A 101 -13.49 0.89 -5.06
N ASP A 102 -13.13 2.10 -5.50
CA ASP A 102 -12.87 2.41 -6.91
C ASP A 102 -11.66 1.62 -7.48
N ALA A 103 -10.65 1.35 -6.65
CA ALA A 103 -9.46 0.58 -7.04
C ALA A 103 -9.69 -0.94 -7.04
N LYS A 104 -10.74 -1.44 -6.42
CA LYS A 104 -11.02 -2.87 -6.22
C LYS A 104 -11.08 -3.68 -7.53
N PRO A 105 -11.81 -3.25 -8.58
CA PRO A 105 -11.83 -4.01 -9.83
C PRO A 105 -10.46 -4.06 -10.52
N ILE A 106 -9.61 -3.03 -10.33
CA ILE A 106 -8.25 -3.04 -10.84
C ILE A 106 -7.40 -4.05 -10.05
N TYR A 107 -7.56 -4.09 -8.74
CA TYR A 107 -6.92 -5.10 -7.89
C TYR A 107 -7.34 -6.51 -8.29
N GLU A 108 -8.63 -6.77 -8.46
CA GLU A 108 -9.14 -8.07 -8.87
C GLU A 108 -8.57 -8.52 -10.23
N SER A 109 -8.38 -7.60 -11.18
CA SER A 109 -7.73 -7.92 -12.46
C SER A 109 -6.26 -8.34 -12.33
N GLY A 110 -5.55 -7.79 -11.37
CA GLY A 110 -4.16 -8.16 -11.08
C GLY A 110 -4.02 -9.55 -10.45
N GLN A 111 -5.06 -10.05 -9.78
CA GLN A 111 -5.06 -11.39 -9.20
C GLN A 111 -4.89 -12.46 -10.29
N ALA A 112 -5.51 -12.28 -11.45
CA ALA A 112 -5.36 -13.20 -12.57
C ALA A 112 -3.91 -13.28 -13.10
N ILE A 113 -3.17 -12.17 -13.04
CA ILE A 113 -1.73 -12.14 -13.41
C ILE A 113 -0.93 -12.95 -12.40
N ILE A 114 -1.22 -12.81 -11.11
CA ILE A 114 -0.54 -13.55 -10.03
C ILE A 114 -0.85 -15.04 -10.11
N ASP A 115 -2.10 -15.40 -10.34
CA ASP A 115 -2.54 -16.79 -10.43
C ASP A 115 -1.89 -17.50 -11.63
N SER A 116 -1.72 -16.80 -12.76
CA SER A 116 -1.04 -17.34 -13.94
C SER A 116 0.46 -17.50 -13.73
N HIS A 117 1.10 -16.58 -12.97
CA HIS A 117 2.54 -16.44 -12.72
C HIS A 117 3.42 -16.85 -13.93
N ALA A 118 2.97 -16.51 -15.14
CA ALA A 118 3.62 -16.93 -16.38
C ALA A 118 5.10 -16.52 -16.40
N GLY A 119 5.98 -17.47 -16.75
CA GLY A 119 7.43 -17.31 -16.72
C GLY A 119 8.10 -17.54 -15.36
N PHE A 120 7.32 -17.86 -14.29
CA PHE A 120 7.84 -18.20 -12.97
C PHE A 120 7.34 -19.58 -12.52
N ASP A 121 8.15 -20.26 -11.71
CA ASP A 121 7.70 -21.46 -10.99
C ASP A 121 6.98 -21.11 -9.67
N ALA A 122 6.50 -22.15 -8.97
CA ALA A 122 5.82 -21.99 -7.68
C ALA A 122 6.68 -21.35 -6.56
N ASN A 123 8.00 -21.29 -6.74
CA ASN A 123 8.94 -20.65 -5.81
C ASN A 123 9.32 -19.24 -6.27
N GLY A 124 8.74 -18.76 -7.38
CA GLY A 124 9.03 -17.45 -7.96
C GLY A 124 10.35 -17.40 -8.72
N LYS A 125 10.89 -18.55 -9.13
CA LYS A 125 12.09 -18.65 -9.98
C LYS A 125 11.72 -18.52 -11.45
N VAL A 126 12.53 -17.81 -12.21
CA VAL A 126 12.31 -17.65 -13.66
C VAL A 126 12.49 -18.99 -14.37
N THR A 127 11.50 -19.37 -15.15
CA THR A 127 11.50 -20.53 -16.04
C THR A 127 11.49 -20.12 -17.52
N ASP A 128 10.96 -18.92 -17.80
CA ASP A 128 10.95 -18.29 -19.12
C ASP A 128 11.12 -16.79 -18.94
N SER A 129 12.28 -16.25 -19.31
CA SER A 129 12.64 -14.85 -19.07
C SER A 129 11.75 -13.86 -19.83
N GLU A 130 11.27 -14.19 -21.04
CA GLU A 130 10.42 -13.29 -21.81
C GLU A 130 9.02 -13.21 -21.18
N GLN A 131 8.43 -14.35 -20.83
CA GLN A 131 7.14 -14.37 -20.13
C GLN A 131 7.23 -13.70 -18.75
N ALA A 132 8.31 -13.93 -18.01
CA ALA A 132 8.54 -13.30 -16.71
C ALA A 132 8.62 -11.76 -16.83
N LYS A 133 9.28 -11.23 -17.86
CA LYS A 133 9.31 -9.77 -18.13
C LYS A 133 7.91 -9.22 -18.39
N GLU A 134 7.12 -9.90 -19.20
CA GLU A 134 5.74 -9.49 -19.50
C GLU A 134 4.87 -9.52 -18.25
N THR A 135 4.98 -10.57 -17.44
CA THR A 135 4.23 -10.73 -16.18
C THR A 135 4.57 -9.65 -15.18
N VAL A 136 5.86 -9.37 -14.94
CA VAL A 136 6.33 -8.30 -14.05
C VAL A 136 5.85 -6.92 -14.53
N ARG A 137 5.89 -6.69 -15.84
CA ARG A 137 5.41 -5.45 -16.45
C ARG A 137 3.90 -5.29 -16.26
N ALA A 138 3.11 -6.30 -16.60
CA ALA A 138 1.65 -6.27 -16.49
C ALA A 138 1.20 -6.01 -15.03
N LEU A 139 1.80 -6.73 -14.06
CA LEU A 139 1.50 -6.50 -12.65
C LEU A 139 1.95 -5.10 -12.18
N GLY A 140 3.08 -4.60 -12.69
CA GLY A 140 3.56 -3.24 -12.43
C GLY A 140 2.60 -2.16 -12.96
N GLU A 141 2.03 -2.34 -14.14
CA GLU A 141 1.02 -1.45 -14.71
C GLU A 141 -0.27 -1.48 -13.89
N THR A 142 -0.72 -2.65 -13.45
CA THR A 142 -1.87 -2.80 -12.55
C THR A 142 -1.64 -2.06 -11.23
N MET A 143 -0.48 -2.23 -10.59
CA MET A 143 -0.15 -1.52 -9.35
C MET A 143 -0.09 0.00 -9.53
N LYS A 144 0.37 0.47 -10.70
CA LYS A 144 0.35 1.89 -11.05
C LYS A 144 -1.09 2.40 -11.18
N ALA A 145 -1.97 1.66 -11.86
CA ALA A 145 -3.36 2.01 -12.00
C ALA A 145 -4.09 2.05 -10.64
N ILE A 146 -3.83 1.10 -9.74
CA ILE A 146 -4.34 1.13 -8.35
C ILE A 146 -3.86 2.42 -7.64
N LYS A 147 -2.58 2.76 -7.75
CA LYS A 147 -2.04 3.98 -7.14
C LYS A 147 -2.69 5.25 -7.69
N GLU A 148 -2.99 5.28 -8.98
CA GLU A 148 -3.70 6.40 -9.62
C GLU A 148 -5.15 6.48 -9.15
N ALA A 149 -5.88 5.36 -9.07
CA ALA A 149 -7.23 5.30 -8.52
C ALA A 149 -7.28 5.77 -7.05
N MET A 150 -6.28 5.37 -6.24
CA MET A 150 -6.15 5.84 -4.86
C MET A 150 -5.87 7.35 -4.74
N ASN A 151 -5.46 8.03 -5.79
CA ASN A 151 -5.35 9.49 -5.95
C ASN A 151 -4.76 10.23 -4.72
N GLY A 152 -3.74 9.66 -4.08
CA GLY A 152 -3.05 10.26 -2.94
C GLY A 152 -3.80 10.23 -1.60
N THR A 153 -5.00 9.63 -1.53
CA THR A 153 -5.82 9.53 -0.30
C THR A 153 -5.09 8.86 0.85
N GLY A 154 -4.24 7.87 0.57
CA GLY A 154 -3.40 7.25 1.58
C GLY A 154 -2.39 8.22 2.23
N LYS A 155 -1.88 9.20 1.47
CA LYS A 155 -1.04 10.26 2.02
C LYS A 155 -1.88 11.22 2.86
N ALA A 156 -3.04 11.65 2.36
CA ALA A 156 -3.94 12.55 3.07
C ALA A 156 -4.39 11.96 4.41
N LEU A 157 -4.74 10.67 4.45
CA LEU A 157 -5.08 9.97 5.69
C LEU A 157 -3.92 9.94 6.69
N ARG A 158 -2.70 9.69 6.23
CA ARG A 158 -1.51 9.72 7.08
C ARG A 158 -1.27 11.09 7.67
N ASP A 159 -1.36 12.14 6.86
CA ASP A 159 -1.16 13.53 7.29
C ASP A 159 -2.24 13.93 8.33
N ALA A 160 -3.49 13.55 8.12
CA ALA A 160 -4.59 13.79 9.06
C ALA A 160 -4.35 13.06 10.41
N ILE A 161 -3.90 11.80 10.37
CA ILE A 161 -3.54 11.03 11.57
C ILE A 161 -2.37 11.69 12.31
N HIS A 162 -1.37 12.18 11.57
CA HIS A 162 -0.21 12.84 12.17
C HIS A 162 -0.63 14.15 12.87
N ALA A 163 -1.44 14.98 12.22
CA ALA A 163 -1.99 16.21 12.81
C ALA A 163 -2.82 15.91 14.06
N PHE A 164 -3.70 14.90 14.00
CA PHE A 164 -4.48 14.45 15.15
C PHE A 164 -3.61 14.06 16.35
N ARG A 165 -2.51 13.35 16.12
CA ARG A 165 -1.58 12.96 17.21
C ARG A 165 -0.83 14.13 17.81
N GLN A 166 -0.48 15.12 17.01
CA GLN A 166 0.16 16.35 17.49
C GLN A 166 -0.81 17.14 18.38
N ALA A 167 -2.09 17.19 17.99
CA ALA A 167 -3.13 17.87 18.77
C ALA A 167 -3.51 17.11 20.06
N ASN A 168 -3.29 15.79 20.10
CA ASN A 168 -3.65 14.92 21.22
C ASN A 168 -2.43 14.12 21.71
N PRO A 169 -1.43 14.76 22.32
CA PRO A 169 -0.24 14.08 22.82
C PRO A 169 -0.60 13.05 23.88
N ARG A 170 0.07 11.90 23.83
CA ARG A 170 -0.11 10.86 24.85
C ARG A 170 0.39 11.38 26.19
N PRO A 171 -0.39 11.24 27.31
CA PRO A 171 0.13 11.57 28.62
C PRO A 171 1.40 10.76 28.90
N GLU A 172 2.44 11.43 29.38
CA GLU A 172 3.67 10.75 29.80
C GLU A 172 3.34 9.71 30.87
N LYS A 173 3.87 8.49 30.70
CA LYS A 173 3.81 7.49 31.77
C LYS A 173 4.64 8.02 32.94
N THR A 174 3.96 8.51 33.96
CA THR A 174 4.62 8.82 35.23
C THR A 174 5.30 7.53 35.70
N PRO A 175 6.61 7.54 35.96
CA PRO A 175 7.25 6.36 36.55
C PRO A 175 6.60 6.13 37.92
N THR A 176 6.04 4.93 38.07
CA THR A 176 5.54 4.51 39.41
C THR A 176 6.74 4.36 40.34
N PRO A 177 6.73 4.95 41.52
CA PRO A 177 7.82 4.84 42.49
C PRO A 177 8.05 3.42 42.98
#